data_91d536e9d0a4cd2e3fc43e60d805e361
#
_entry.id   91d536e9d0a4cd2e3fc43e60d805e361
#
_cell.length_a   1.000
_cell.length_b   1.000
_cell.length_c   1.000
_cell.angle_alpha   90.00
_cell.angle_beta   90.00
_cell.angle_gamma   90.00
#
_symmetry.space_group_name_H-M   'P 1'
#
loop_
_entity.id
_entity.type
_entity.pdbx_description
1 polymer ?
#
loop_
_entity_poly.entity_id
_entity_poly.type
_entity_poly.pdbx_seq_one_letter_code
_entity_poly.pdbx_strand_id
1 'polypeptide(L)'
;MKVTGIETVVVNAVHRNWIFVKVLTDQPGLWGWGEATLEWKTRAVKGTIEDLAPFVVGEDPMNIEHIVNRMTRFSFWPLGSIGLTAVSGIEHALWDIKGKVLGVPVWQLLGGKVRDSVRVYTHLRRGSSSARVSNTDISAFCDAVQETVEMGYNAIKLGFVPYTGYDAPLTAVRHVEKLAAAVRERVGDGVDVMTDFHGRPDSLDAAIAYIKAIEPIKPLFCEEVIQPGDHAAMADIAR
;
A
#
# COMPACT_ATOMS: atom_id res chain seq x y z
N MET A 1 27.56 0.17 -20.06
CA MET A 1 26.22 -0.40 -20.21
C MET A 1 25.23 0.76 -20.32
N LYS A 2 24.20 0.62 -21.14
CA LYS A 2 23.21 1.68 -21.34
C LYS A 2 21.79 1.13 -21.30
N VAL A 3 20.87 1.90 -20.78
CA VAL A 3 19.44 1.65 -20.91
C VAL A 3 19.04 1.87 -22.38
N THR A 4 18.34 0.92 -22.98
CA THR A 4 17.87 0.99 -24.38
C THR A 4 16.38 1.24 -24.51
N GLY A 5 15.61 1.00 -23.46
CA GLY A 5 14.15 1.22 -23.47
C GLY A 5 13.49 0.88 -22.15
N ILE A 6 12.24 1.30 -22.02
CA ILE A 6 11.35 0.97 -20.91
C ILE A 6 10.04 0.42 -21.49
N GLU A 7 9.62 -0.74 -20.99
CA GLU A 7 8.35 -1.38 -21.34
C GLU A 7 7.45 -1.42 -20.11
N THR A 8 6.15 -1.21 -20.29
CA THR A 8 5.16 -1.39 -19.23
C THR A 8 4.25 -2.57 -19.54
N VAL A 9 4.09 -3.46 -18.58
CA VAL A 9 3.18 -4.61 -18.66
C VAL A 9 2.07 -4.41 -17.62
N VAL A 10 0.83 -4.31 -18.11
CA VAL A 10 -0.35 -4.16 -17.24
C VAL A 10 -1.05 -5.50 -17.13
N VAL A 11 -1.21 -5.99 -15.90
CA VAL A 11 -1.89 -7.25 -15.59
C VAL A 11 -3.13 -6.97 -14.77
N ASN A 12 -4.29 -7.44 -15.24
CA ASN A 12 -5.52 -7.36 -14.46
C ASN A 12 -5.49 -8.38 -13.31
N ALA A 13 -5.59 -7.87 -12.08
CA ALA A 13 -5.59 -8.67 -10.85
C ALA A 13 -6.95 -8.60 -10.15
N VAL A 14 -8.04 -8.64 -10.88
CA VAL A 14 -9.45 -8.64 -10.44
C VAL A 14 -9.88 -7.31 -9.79
N HIS A 15 -9.24 -6.90 -8.70
CA HIS A 15 -9.59 -5.69 -7.95
C HIS A 15 -8.81 -4.46 -8.39
N ARG A 16 -7.63 -4.66 -8.97
CA ARG A 16 -6.73 -3.62 -9.46
C ARG A 16 -5.95 -4.11 -10.67
N ASN A 17 -5.33 -3.22 -11.39
CA ASN A 17 -4.30 -3.58 -12.36
C ASN A 17 -2.94 -3.46 -11.70
N TRP A 18 -2.08 -4.46 -11.88
CA TRP A 18 -0.66 -4.33 -11.60
C TRP A 18 0.04 -3.71 -12.81
N ILE A 19 0.99 -2.82 -12.56
CA ILE A 19 1.78 -2.14 -13.57
C ILE A 19 3.23 -2.52 -13.33
N PHE A 20 3.73 -3.45 -14.13
CA PHE A 20 5.13 -3.82 -14.10
C PHE A 20 5.94 -2.96 -15.07
N VAL A 21 7.13 -2.58 -14.66
CA VAL A 21 8.08 -1.80 -15.44
C VAL A 21 9.28 -2.67 -15.75
N LYS A 22 9.61 -2.81 -17.04
CA LYS A 22 10.79 -3.53 -17.51
C LYS A 22 11.75 -2.55 -18.14
N VAL A 23 12.93 -2.41 -17.55
CA VAL A 23 14.02 -1.59 -18.10
C VAL A 23 14.98 -2.49 -18.87
N LEU A 24 15.16 -2.18 -20.17
CA LEU A 24 16.02 -2.91 -21.08
C LEU A 24 17.43 -2.30 -21.14
N THR A 25 18.43 -3.12 -21.36
CA THR A 25 19.82 -2.66 -21.54
C THR A 25 20.41 -3.10 -22.88
N ASP A 26 21.56 -2.51 -23.25
CA ASP A 26 22.35 -2.90 -24.40
C ASP A 26 23.11 -4.23 -24.20
N GLN A 27 23.01 -4.83 -23.00
CA GLN A 27 23.61 -6.14 -22.71
C GLN A 27 22.60 -7.26 -23.01
N PRO A 28 22.93 -8.22 -23.90
CA PRO A 28 22.02 -9.32 -24.21
C PRO A 28 21.58 -10.10 -22.97
N GLY A 29 20.27 -10.26 -22.82
CA GLY A 29 19.70 -11.03 -21.70
C GLY A 29 19.66 -10.29 -20.36
N LEU A 30 20.09 -9.03 -20.29
CA LEU A 30 20.06 -8.23 -19.07
C LEU A 30 18.96 -7.16 -19.11
N TRP A 31 18.00 -7.29 -18.24
CA TRP A 31 16.93 -6.31 -17.97
C TRP A 31 16.58 -6.34 -16.48
N GLY A 32 15.87 -5.31 -16.01
CA GLY A 32 15.33 -5.24 -14.64
C GLY A 32 13.82 -5.11 -14.62
N TRP A 33 13.20 -5.60 -13.55
CA TRP A 33 11.80 -5.47 -13.25
C TRP A 33 11.56 -4.56 -12.07
N GLY A 34 10.53 -3.71 -12.19
CA GLY A 34 9.96 -2.94 -11.09
C GLY A 34 8.44 -2.98 -11.13
N GLU A 35 7.80 -2.45 -10.13
CA GLU A 35 6.36 -2.32 -10.03
C GLU A 35 5.97 -0.87 -9.74
N ALA A 36 5.03 -0.34 -10.53
CA ALA A 36 4.49 1.02 -10.43
C ALA A 36 2.97 1.00 -10.28
N THR A 37 2.46 0.08 -9.47
CA THR A 37 1.02 -0.05 -9.25
C THR A 37 0.49 1.12 -8.43
N LEU A 38 -0.54 1.81 -8.97
CA LEU A 38 -1.33 2.79 -8.26
C LEU A 38 -2.79 2.57 -8.62
N GLU A 39 -3.63 2.26 -7.62
CA GLU A 39 -5.04 1.94 -7.82
C GLU A 39 -5.76 3.06 -8.56
N TRP A 40 -6.60 2.67 -9.53
CA TRP A 40 -7.44 3.55 -10.38
C TRP A 40 -6.66 4.59 -11.22
N LYS A 41 -5.33 4.54 -11.22
CA LYS A 41 -4.46 5.49 -11.95
C LYS A 41 -3.60 4.83 -13.04
N THR A 42 -3.93 3.62 -13.47
CA THR A 42 -3.14 2.80 -14.42
C THR A 42 -2.67 3.59 -15.65
N ARG A 43 -3.58 4.29 -16.33
CA ARG A 43 -3.23 5.05 -17.56
C ARG A 43 -2.34 6.25 -17.26
N ALA A 44 -2.58 6.93 -16.14
CA ALA A 44 -1.79 8.09 -15.73
C ALA A 44 -0.35 7.68 -15.39
N VAL A 45 -0.18 6.61 -14.60
CA VAL A 45 1.16 6.08 -14.27
C VAL A 45 1.88 5.61 -15.52
N LYS A 46 1.21 4.86 -16.41
CA LYS A 46 1.82 4.40 -17.67
C LYS A 46 2.27 5.57 -18.53
N GLY A 47 1.42 6.58 -18.75
CA GLY A 47 1.78 7.79 -19.50
C GLY A 47 2.95 8.55 -18.86
N THR A 48 2.98 8.64 -17.53
CA THR A 48 4.11 9.27 -16.82
C THR A 48 5.41 8.49 -17.00
N ILE A 49 5.39 7.14 -17.03
CA ILE A 49 6.57 6.34 -17.34
C ILE A 49 7.07 6.64 -18.76
N GLU A 50 6.17 6.79 -19.73
CA GLU A 50 6.50 7.16 -21.11
C GLU A 50 7.12 8.57 -21.18
N ASP A 51 6.59 9.54 -20.42
CA ASP A 51 7.14 10.91 -20.33
C ASP A 51 8.52 10.94 -19.66
N LEU A 52 8.78 10.03 -18.70
CA LEU A 52 10.07 9.93 -17.99
C LEU A 52 11.13 9.17 -18.78
N ALA A 53 10.75 8.32 -19.72
CA ALA A 53 11.69 7.46 -20.48
C ALA A 53 12.85 8.24 -21.14
N PRO A 54 12.68 9.45 -21.70
CA PRO A 54 13.78 10.23 -22.28
C PRO A 54 14.89 10.62 -21.28
N PHE A 55 14.60 10.63 -19.98
CA PHE A 55 15.60 10.91 -18.94
C PHE A 55 16.40 9.69 -18.51
N VAL A 56 15.97 8.51 -18.92
CA VAL A 56 16.51 7.20 -18.51
C VAL A 56 17.22 6.51 -19.67
N VAL A 57 16.64 6.55 -20.87
CA VAL A 57 17.23 5.93 -22.06
C VAL A 57 18.55 6.59 -22.42
N GLY A 58 19.58 5.76 -22.65
CA GLY A 58 20.95 6.19 -22.93
C GLY A 58 21.83 6.36 -21.68
N GLU A 59 21.24 6.36 -20.48
CA GLU A 59 21.98 6.44 -19.22
C GLU A 59 22.59 5.07 -18.82
N ASP A 60 23.61 5.10 -17.97
CA ASP A 60 24.13 3.90 -17.33
C ASP A 60 23.24 3.51 -16.15
N PRO A 61 22.54 2.34 -16.19
CA PRO A 61 21.64 1.91 -15.14
C PRO A 61 22.31 1.66 -13.78
N MET A 62 23.64 1.66 -13.72
CA MET A 62 24.38 1.57 -12.45
C MET A 62 24.35 2.88 -11.66
N ASN A 63 24.07 4.00 -12.31
CA ASN A 63 24.00 5.34 -11.71
C ASN A 63 22.57 5.70 -11.27
N ILE A 64 21.98 4.88 -10.40
CA ILE A 64 20.56 4.95 -10.01
C ILE A 64 20.20 6.33 -9.49
N GLU A 65 20.94 6.86 -8.51
CA GLU A 65 20.66 8.17 -7.90
C GLU A 65 20.71 9.32 -8.92
N HIS A 66 21.64 9.24 -9.89
CA HIS A 66 21.70 10.21 -10.97
C HIS A 66 20.44 10.19 -11.81
N ILE A 67 19.96 9.00 -12.20
CA ILE A 67 18.75 8.82 -13.01
C ILE A 67 17.51 9.29 -12.23
N VAL A 68 17.39 8.90 -10.97
CA VAL A 68 16.28 9.34 -10.09
C VAL A 68 16.27 10.87 -9.95
N ASN A 69 17.44 11.47 -9.75
CA ASN A 69 17.56 12.93 -9.67
C ASN A 69 17.10 13.59 -10.98
N ARG A 70 17.51 13.08 -12.14
CA ARG A 70 17.06 13.59 -13.44
C ARG A 70 15.53 13.49 -13.58
N MET A 71 14.93 12.35 -13.25
CA MET A 71 13.48 12.16 -13.32
C MET A 71 12.71 13.08 -12.37
N THR A 72 13.25 13.38 -11.19
CA THR A 72 12.55 14.17 -10.17
C THR A 72 12.78 15.68 -10.29
N ARG A 73 13.87 16.13 -10.95
CA ARG A 73 14.28 17.52 -11.04
C ARG A 73 14.14 18.16 -12.41
N PHE A 74 13.66 17.41 -13.42
CA PHE A 74 13.53 17.94 -14.78
C PHE A 74 12.47 19.04 -14.91
N SER A 75 11.49 19.09 -13.99
CA SER A 75 10.37 20.04 -14.01
C SER A 75 10.23 20.72 -12.65
N PHE A 76 9.71 21.94 -12.65
CA PHE A 76 9.35 22.67 -11.43
C PHE A 76 7.98 22.21 -10.86
N TRP A 77 7.18 21.47 -11.63
CA TRP A 77 5.93 20.93 -11.15
C TRP A 77 6.18 19.69 -10.26
N PRO A 78 5.58 19.65 -9.07
CA PRO A 78 5.67 18.47 -8.23
C PRO A 78 5.11 17.24 -8.92
N LEU A 79 5.80 16.12 -8.84
CA LEU A 79 5.40 14.86 -9.45
C LEU A 79 4.12 14.27 -8.85
N GLY A 80 3.86 14.55 -7.56
CA GLY A 80 2.74 13.97 -6.83
C GLY A 80 2.80 12.43 -6.77
N SER A 81 1.72 11.82 -6.31
CA SER A 81 1.66 10.36 -6.14
C SER A 81 1.86 9.60 -7.46
N ILE A 82 1.27 10.08 -8.56
CA ILE A 82 1.37 9.43 -9.87
C ILE A 82 2.81 9.44 -10.37
N GLY A 83 3.45 10.62 -10.33
CA GLY A 83 4.81 10.76 -10.82
C GLY A 83 5.84 10.00 -9.98
N LEU A 84 5.71 10.07 -8.65
CA LEU A 84 6.60 9.33 -7.73
C LEU A 84 6.42 7.81 -7.86
N THR A 85 5.20 7.32 -8.11
CA THR A 85 4.96 5.91 -8.38
C THR A 85 5.66 5.47 -9.68
N ALA A 86 5.63 6.28 -10.73
CA ALA A 86 6.32 6.00 -11.98
C ALA A 86 7.85 5.98 -11.78
N VAL A 87 8.41 6.96 -11.06
CA VAL A 87 9.84 7.00 -10.69
C VAL A 87 10.23 5.75 -9.91
N SER A 88 9.46 5.38 -8.87
CA SER A 88 9.71 4.21 -8.04
C SER A 88 9.75 2.91 -8.85
N GLY A 89 8.80 2.72 -9.79
CA GLY A 89 8.80 1.53 -10.63
C GLY A 89 10.04 1.43 -11.54
N ILE A 90 10.50 2.56 -12.09
CA ILE A 90 11.75 2.60 -12.87
C ILE A 90 12.95 2.33 -11.97
N GLU A 91 13.02 2.95 -10.80
CA GLU A 91 14.10 2.79 -9.83
C GLU A 91 14.23 1.34 -9.36
N HIS A 92 13.12 0.66 -9.03
CA HIS A 92 13.14 -0.76 -8.69
C HIS A 92 13.79 -1.60 -9.80
N ALA A 93 13.46 -1.33 -11.07
CA ALA A 93 14.04 -2.03 -12.20
C ALA A 93 15.56 -1.77 -12.34
N LEU A 94 16.02 -0.56 -12.04
CA LEU A 94 17.47 -0.22 -12.03
C LEU A 94 18.19 -0.96 -10.89
N TRP A 95 17.61 -1.05 -9.70
CA TRP A 95 18.16 -1.86 -8.60
C TRP A 95 18.23 -3.35 -8.95
N ASP A 96 17.21 -3.89 -9.63
CA ASP A 96 17.22 -5.28 -10.11
C ASP A 96 18.35 -5.53 -11.13
N ILE A 97 18.57 -4.60 -12.10
CA ILE A 97 19.72 -4.65 -13.01
C ILE A 97 21.02 -4.65 -12.22
N LYS A 98 21.19 -3.73 -11.27
CA LYS A 98 22.42 -3.59 -10.48
C LYS A 98 22.71 -4.86 -9.68
N GLY A 99 21.71 -5.44 -9.05
CA GLY A 99 21.81 -6.71 -8.35
C GLY A 99 22.27 -7.86 -9.25
N LYS A 100 21.68 -7.97 -10.45
CA LYS A 100 22.03 -8.97 -11.46
C LYS A 100 23.48 -8.80 -11.96
N VAL A 101 23.90 -7.58 -12.24
CA VAL A 101 25.26 -7.27 -12.69
C VAL A 101 26.31 -7.63 -11.63
N LEU A 102 26.02 -7.35 -10.36
CA LEU A 102 26.92 -7.62 -9.25
C LEU A 102 26.81 -9.04 -8.69
N GLY A 103 25.82 -9.83 -9.14
CA GLY A 103 25.57 -11.18 -8.67
C GLY A 103 25.07 -11.26 -7.23
N VAL A 104 24.42 -10.21 -6.72
CA VAL A 104 23.92 -10.13 -5.36
C VAL A 104 22.45 -9.71 -5.32
N PRO A 105 21.67 -10.14 -4.31
CA PRO A 105 20.31 -9.69 -4.15
C PRO A 105 20.25 -8.21 -3.71
N VAL A 106 19.17 -7.52 -4.08
CA VAL A 106 19.00 -6.09 -3.79
C VAL A 106 19.11 -5.75 -2.30
N TRP A 107 18.57 -6.60 -1.41
CA TRP A 107 18.68 -6.36 0.04
C TRP A 107 20.13 -6.26 0.54
N GLN A 108 21.06 -6.94 -0.11
CA GLN A 108 22.48 -6.86 0.22
C GLN A 108 23.09 -5.51 -0.20
N LEU A 109 22.63 -4.94 -1.32
CA LEU A 109 23.01 -3.61 -1.78
C LEU A 109 22.44 -2.50 -0.87
N LEU A 110 21.31 -2.77 -0.22
CA LEU A 110 20.63 -1.83 0.70
C LEU A 110 21.14 -1.88 2.14
N GLY A 111 22.27 -2.53 2.41
CA GLY A 111 22.91 -2.54 3.73
C GLY A 111 22.85 -3.87 4.46
N GLY A 112 22.27 -4.91 3.86
CA GLY A 112 22.29 -6.25 4.40
C GLY A 112 21.02 -6.63 5.18
N LYS A 113 21.08 -7.82 5.74
CA LYS A 113 19.94 -8.49 6.36
C LYS A 113 19.80 -8.15 7.84
N VAL A 114 18.66 -7.68 8.24
CA VAL A 114 18.35 -7.37 9.66
C VAL A 114 17.70 -8.56 10.35
N ARG A 115 16.92 -9.37 9.63
CA ARG A 115 16.18 -10.53 10.17
C ARG A 115 15.97 -11.60 9.10
N ASP A 116 15.72 -12.83 9.55
CA ASP A 116 15.47 -13.97 8.67
C ASP A 116 14.00 -14.15 8.29
N SER A 117 13.10 -13.61 9.11
CA SER A 117 11.66 -13.68 8.91
C SER A 117 11.00 -12.35 9.25
N VAL A 118 9.87 -12.07 8.62
CA VAL A 118 9.03 -10.90 8.86
C VAL A 118 7.65 -11.38 9.27
N ARG A 119 7.13 -10.83 10.39
CA ARG A 119 5.74 -11.05 10.78
C ARG A 119 4.83 -10.40 9.74
N VAL A 120 3.80 -11.12 9.33
CA VAL A 120 2.81 -10.64 8.36
C VAL A 120 1.44 -10.52 9.01
N TYR A 121 0.62 -9.63 8.47
CA TYR A 121 -0.81 -9.57 8.72
C TYR A 121 -1.59 -9.80 7.43
N THR A 122 -2.87 -10.06 7.53
CA THR A 122 -3.75 -10.20 6.38
C THR A 122 -5.05 -9.41 6.56
N HIS A 123 -5.74 -9.17 5.45
CA HIS A 123 -7.14 -8.73 5.46
C HIS A 123 -8.06 -9.91 5.69
N LEU A 124 -9.35 -9.63 6.02
CA LEU A 124 -10.36 -10.67 6.10
C LEU A 124 -10.45 -11.47 4.81
N ARG A 125 -10.43 -12.79 4.99
CA ARG A 125 -10.69 -13.75 3.93
C ARG A 125 -11.86 -14.63 4.33
N ARG A 126 -12.75 -14.91 3.38
CA ARG A 126 -13.79 -15.91 3.53
C ARG A 126 -13.52 -17.06 2.56
N GLY A 127 -12.91 -18.13 3.07
CA GLY A 127 -12.47 -19.25 2.24
C GLY A 127 -11.48 -18.83 1.15
N SER A 128 -11.57 -19.41 -0.04
CA SER A 128 -10.79 -19.02 -1.22
C SER A 128 -11.33 -17.78 -1.95
N SER A 129 -12.42 -17.20 -1.48
CA SER A 129 -13.09 -16.07 -2.12
C SER A 129 -12.43 -14.74 -1.71
N SER A 130 -12.17 -13.88 -2.68
CA SER A 130 -11.78 -12.49 -2.49
C SER A 130 -12.98 -11.58 -2.18
N ALA A 131 -14.16 -12.14 -1.94
CA ALA A 131 -15.37 -11.38 -1.62
C ALA A 131 -15.17 -10.59 -0.32
N ARG A 132 -15.48 -9.30 -0.36
CA ARG A 132 -15.46 -8.45 0.83
C ARG A 132 -16.52 -8.93 1.81
N VAL A 133 -16.11 -9.17 3.06
CA VAL A 133 -17.05 -9.45 4.13
C VAL A 133 -17.71 -8.14 4.55
N SER A 134 -19.05 -8.11 4.55
CA SER A 134 -19.78 -6.91 4.99
C SER A 134 -19.60 -6.71 6.50
N ASN A 135 -19.32 -5.49 6.91
CA ASN A 135 -19.25 -5.09 8.32
C ASN A 135 -20.62 -4.74 8.92
N THR A 136 -21.72 -4.92 8.19
CA THR A 136 -23.08 -4.67 8.69
C THR A 136 -23.64 -5.84 9.50
N ASP A 137 -23.18 -7.07 9.21
CA ASP A 137 -23.52 -8.28 9.98
C ASP A 137 -22.36 -8.64 10.90
N ILE A 138 -22.51 -8.31 12.19
CA ILE A 138 -21.46 -8.51 13.20
C ILE A 138 -21.09 -10.00 13.34
N SER A 139 -22.09 -10.90 13.33
CA SER A 139 -21.82 -12.34 13.49
C SER A 139 -21.02 -12.88 12.32
N ALA A 140 -21.48 -12.64 11.10
CA ALA A 140 -20.79 -13.10 9.88
C ALA A 140 -19.39 -12.48 9.76
N PHE A 141 -19.20 -11.24 10.23
CA PHE A 141 -17.89 -10.59 10.25
C PHE A 141 -16.94 -11.28 11.25
N CYS A 142 -17.41 -11.54 12.48
CA CYS A 142 -16.63 -12.24 13.51
C CYS A 142 -16.29 -13.68 13.08
N ASP A 143 -17.19 -14.38 12.38
CA ASP A 143 -16.92 -15.72 11.88
C ASP A 143 -15.79 -15.69 10.83
N ALA A 144 -15.79 -14.72 9.91
CA ALA A 144 -14.72 -14.56 8.95
C ALA A 144 -13.37 -14.15 9.61
N VAL A 145 -13.43 -13.39 10.69
CA VAL A 145 -12.23 -13.09 11.51
C VAL A 145 -11.69 -14.38 12.12
N GLN A 146 -12.56 -15.19 12.71
CA GLN A 146 -12.18 -16.47 13.32
C GLN A 146 -11.56 -17.43 12.29
N GLU A 147 -12.19 -17.60 11.13
CA GLU A 147 -11.64 -18.39 10.01
C GLU A 147 -10.22 -17.92 9.64
N THR A 148 -9.98 -16.59 9.63
CA THR A 148 -8.66 -16.01 9.32
C THR A 148 -7.61 -16.35 10.38
N VAL A 149 -8.00 -16.32 11.67
CA VAL A 149 -7.11 -16.73 12.77
C VAL A 149 -6.79 -18.22 12.69
N GLU A 150 -7.76 -19.06 12.36
CA GLU A 150 -7.59 -20.51 12.19
C GLU A 150 -6.66 -20.88 11.03
N MET A 151 -6.49 -20.01 10.04
CA MET A 151 -5.45 -20.14 9.01
C MET A 151 -4.02 -19.91 9.54
N GLY A 152 -3.86 -19.52 10.81
CA GLY A 152 -2.57 -19.28 11.47
C GLY A 152 -2.15 -17.83 11.53
N TYR A 153 -2.98 -16.86 11.14
CA TYR A 153 -2.66 -15.44 11.27
C TYR A 153 -2.92 -14.96 12.70
N ASN A 154 -1.93 -14.29 13.28
CA ASN A 154 -2.03 -13.64 14.60
C ASN A 154 -2.04 -12.11 14.51
N ALA A 155 -2.29 -11.58 13.32
CA ALA A 155 -2.42 -10.15 13.05
C ALA A 155 -3.37 -9.94 11.85
N ILE A 156 -4.41 -9.14 12.03
CA ILE A 156 -5.48 -8.98 11.03
C ILE A 156 -5.83 -7.49 10.89
N LYS A 157 -5.86 -6.98 9.65
CA LYS A 157 -6.31 -5.61 9.34
C LYS A 157 -7.77 -5.61 8.89
N LEU A 158 -8.60 -4.80 9.54
CA LEU A 158 -10.06 -4.80 9.40
C LEU A 158 -10.60 -3.43 9.02
N GLY A 159 -11.66 -3.39 8.23
CA GLY A 159 -12.40 -2.17 7.90
C GLY A 159 -13.67 -2.05 8.74
N PHE A 160 -13.59 -1.40 9.89
CA PHE A 160 -14.75 -1.18 10.78
C PHE A 160 -15.61 -0.03 10.31
N VAL A 161 -14.99 1.04 9.79
CA VAL A 161 -15.65 2.33 9.57
C VAL A 161 -16.47 2.34 8.27
N PRO A 162 -17.76 2.70 8.33
CA PRO A 162 -18.57 2.88 7.14
C PRO A 162 -18.23 4.19 6.43
N TYR A 163 -18.73 4.37 5.21
CA TYR A 163 -18.65 5.65 4.50
C TYR A 163 -19.85 6.51 4.90
N THR A 164 -19.62 7.54 5.71
CA THR A 164 -20.68 8.45 6.22
C THR A 164 -20.46 9.92 5.84
N GLY A 165 -19.39 10.23 5.08
CA GLY A 165 -19.07 11.60 4.68
C GLY A 165 -18.60 12.45 5.87
N TYR A 166 -19.09 13.69 5.96
CA TYR A 166 -18.68 14.65 6.99
C TYR A 166 -19.20 14.32 8.39
N ASP A 167 -20.30 13.57 8.48
CA ASP A 167 -20.94 13.26 9.74
C ASP A 167 -20.54 11.89 10.27
N ALA A 168 -20.56 11.74 11.60
CA ALA A 168 -20.51 10.45 12.28
C ALA A 168 -21.82 10.23 13.05
N PRO A 169 -22.91 9.78 12.39
CA PRO A 169 -24.17 9.55 13.07
C PRO A 169 -24.00 8.61 14.25
N LEU A 170 -24.64 8.92 15.37
CA LEU A 170 -24.51 8.12 16.60
C LEU A 170 -24.78 6.62 16.36
N THR A 171 -25.73 6.31 15.49
CA THR A 171 -26.04 4.91 15.11
C THR A 171 -24.88 4.21 14.43
N ALA A 172 -24.12 4.91 13.56
CA ALA A 172 -22.93 4.38 12.89
C ALA A 172 -21.77 4.22 13.89
N VAL A 173 -21.54 5.22 14.74
CA VAL A 173 -20.50 5.16 15.78
C VAL A 173 -20.77 3.98 16.74
N ARG A 174 -22.02 3.82 17.21
CA ARG A 174 -22.43 2.70 18.07
C ARG A 174 -22.32 1.33 17.38
N HIS A 175 -22.54 1.28 16.08
CA HIS A 175 -22.32 0.05 15.31
C HIS A 175 -20.84 -0.32 15.27
N VAL A 176 -19.96 0.63 14.98
CA VAL A 176 -18.49 0.43 14.97
C VAL A 176 -18.00 -0.02 16.34
N GLU A 177 -18.48 0.62 17.43
CA GLU A 177 -18.14 0.25 18.80
C GLU A 177 -18.51 -1.21 19.10
N LYS A 178 -19.74 -1.62 18.77
CA LYS A 178 -20.23 -3.00 18.96
C LYS A 178 -19.44 -4.01 18.12
N LEU A 179 -19.18 -3.69 16.86
CA LEU A 179 -18.46 -4.57 15.96
C LEU A 179 -17.00 -4.77 16.42
N ALA A 180 -16.33 -3.68 16.79
CA ALA A 180 -14.96 -3.74 17.30
C ALA A 180 -14.87 -4.56 18.60
N ALA A 181 -15.80 -4.33 19.56
CA ALA A 181 -15.87 -5.10 20.79
C ALA A 181 -16.10 -6.59 20.54
N ALA A 182 -17.04 -6.94 19.65
CA ALA A 182 -17.31 -8.34 19.30
C ALA A 182 -16.13 -9.05 18.65
N VAL A 183 -15.37 -8.33 17.80
CA VAL A 183 -14.12 -8.86 17.21
C VAL A 183 -13.10 -9.13 18.29
N ARG A 184 -12.84 -8.17 19.19
CA ARG A 184 -11.86 -8.35 20.27
C ARG A 184 -12.25 -9.50 21.20
N GLU A 185 -13.52 -9.62 21.55
CA GLU A 185 -14.03 -10.74 22.35
C GLU A 185 -13.80 -12.08 21.63
N ARG A 186 -14.02 -12.14 20.32
CA ARG A 186 -13.86 -13.36 19.53
C ARG A 186 -12.39 -13.81 19.44
N VAL A 187 -11.44 -12.91 19.22
CA VAL A 187 -10.03 -13.28 18.96
C VAL A 187 -9.15 -13.24 20.21
N GLY A 188 -9.61 -12.62 21.29
CA GLY A 188 -8.83 -12.43 22.52
C GLY A 188 -7.61 -11.52 22.32
N ASP A 189 -6.72 -11.46 23.33
CA ASP A 189 -5.54 -10.59 23.33
C ASP A 189 -4.35 -11.16 22.56
N GLY A 190 -4.42 -12.42 22.12
CA GLY A 190 -3.35 -13.09 21.37
C GLY A 190 -3.28 -12.70 19.88
N VAL A 191 -4.26 -11.95 19.37
CA VAL A 191 -4.32 -11.50 17.98
C VAL A 191 -4.27 -9.99 17.91
N ASP A 192 -3.30 -9.44 17.17
CA ASP A 192 -3.25 -8.01 16.90
C ASP A 192 -4.30 -7.62 15.85
N VAL A 193 -5.09 -6.63 16.19
CA VAL A 193 -6.10 -6.05 15.31
C VAL A 193 -5.63 -4.69 14.86
N MET A 194 -5.62 -4.45 13.54
CA MET A 194 -5.41 -3.15 12.93
C MET A 194 -6.70 -2.70 12.26
N THR A 195 -6.87 -1.40 12.11
CA THR A 195 -8.01 -0.84 11.40
C THR A 195 -7.59 0.04 10.25
N ASP A 196 -8.30 -0.08 9.14
CA ASP A 196 -8.07 0.67 7.93
C ASP A 196 -9.33 1.47 7.56
N PHE A 197 -9.21 2.78 7.59
CA PHE A 197 -10.31 3.70 7.34
C PHE A 197 -10.47 4.03 5.87
N HIS A 198 -9.39 3.94 5.08
CA HIS A 198 -9.34 4.37 3.67
C HIS A 198 -9.76 5.82 3.47
N GLY A 199 -9.44 6.72 4.40
CA GLY A 199 -9.84 8.11 4.34
C GLY A 199 -11.34 8.33 4.23
N ARG A 200 -12.17 7.42 4.77
CA ARG A 200 -13.65 7.49 4.66
C ARG A 200 -14.29 8.64 5.42
N PRO A 201 -13.82 9.03 6.62
CA PRO A 201 -14.30 10.25 7.24
C PRO A 201 -13.82 11.48 6.47
N ASP A 202 -14.77 12.36 6.12
CA ASP A 202 -14.49 13.62 5.41
C ASP A 202 -14.30 14.81 6.38
N SER A 203 -14.37 14.57 7.69
CA SER A 203 -14.12 15.56 8.73
C SER A 203 -13.28 15.01 9.87
N LEU A 204 -12.54 15.91 10.53
CA LEU A 204 -11.75 15.59 11.71
C LEU A 204 -12.65 15.05 12.86
N ASP A 205 -13.81 15.68 13.09
CA ASP A 205 -14.73 15.27 14.15
C ASP A 205 -15.28 13.87 13.92
N ALA A 206 -15.62 13.51 12.68
CA ALA A 206 -16.07 12.15 12.33
C ALA A 206 -14.94 11.13 12.53
N ALA A 207 -13.72 11.48 12.12
CA ALA A 207 -12.54 10.63 12.33
C ALA A 207 -12.30 10.34 13.82
N ILE A 208 -12.32 11.40 14.66
CA ILE A 208 -12.15 11.28 16.11
C ILE A 208 -13.28 10.44 16.75
N ALA A 209 -14.52 10.61 16.30
CA ALA A 209 -15.65 9.83 16.83
C ALA A 209 -15.46 8.33 16.57
N TYR A 210 -15.03 7.94 15.38
CA TYR A 210 -14.75 6.53 15.06
C TYR A 210 -13.51 5.99 15.74
N ILE A 211 -12.44 6.79 15.88
CA ILE A 211 -11.24 6.39 16.65
C ILE A 211 -11.61 6.07 18.08
N LYS A 212 -12.37 6.96 18.75
CA LYS A 212 -12.83 6.73 20.14
C LYS A 212 -13.69 5.48 20.27
N ALA A 213 -14.49 5.14 19.26
CA ALA A 213 -15.29 3.92 19.26
C ALA A 213 -14.44 2.64 19.15
N ILE A 214 -13.27 2.73 18.51
CA ILE A 214 -12.34 1.61 18.29
C ILE A 214 -11.26 1.54 19.39
N GLU A 215 -10.88 2.65 20.00
CA GLU A 215 -9.83 2.74 21.01
C GLU A 215 -9.89 1.66 22.12
N PRO A 216 -11.06 1.28 22.66
CA PRO A 216 -11.17 0.27 23.71
C PRO A 216 -10.60 -1.11 23.33
N ILE A 217 -10.57 -1.46 22.06
CA ILE A 217 -10.00 -2.74 21.60
C ILE A 217 -8.47 -2.70 21.42
N LYS A 218 -7.83 -1.57 21.67
CA LYS A 218 -6.39 -1.34 21.56
C LYS A 218 -5.84 -1.82 20.21
N PRO A 219 -6.23 -1.17 19.09
CA PRO A 219 -5.70 -1.52 17.78
C PRO A 219 -4.18 -1.30 17.74
N LEU A 220 -3.45 -2.17 17.02
CA LEU A 220 -2.01 -2.02 16.83
C LEU A 220 -1.67 -0.73 16.07
N PHE A 221 -2.50 -0.39 15.07
CA PHE A 221 -2.50 0.90 14.39
C PHE A 221 -3.87 1.19 13.75
N CYS A 222 -4.08 2.48 13.42
CA CYS A 222 -5.20 2.96 12.62
C CYS A 222 -4.63 3.60 11.35
N GLU A 223 -5.01 3.08 10.18
CA GLU A 223 -4.49 3.48 8.88
C GLU A 223 -5.47 4.44 8.19
N GLU A 224 -4.95 5.46 7.51
CA GLU A 224 -5.69 6.42 6.68
C GLU A 224 -6.98 6.95 7.33
N VAL A 225 -6.86 7.44 8.56
CA VAL A 225 -8.01 7.86 9.39
C VAL A 225 -8.78 9.01 8.76
N ILE A 226 -8.09 9.87 8.01
CA ILE A 226 -8.61 10.92 7.13
C ILE A 226 -7.92 10.85 5.79
N GLN A 227 -8.40 11.62 4.81
CA GLN A 227 -7.74 11.75 3.51
C GLN A 227 -6.28 12.17 3.67
N PRO A 228 -5.32 11.53 2.96
CA PRO A 228 -3.91 11.89 3.02
C PRO A 228 -3.66 13.34 2.59
N GLY A 229 -2.75 14.02 3.31
CA GLY A 229 -2.29 15.38 2.97
C GLY A 229 -2.51 16.42 4.06
N ASP A 230 -3.41 16.19 5.01
CA ASP A 230 -3.59 17.06 6.17
C ASP A 230 -2.82 16.54 7.39
N HIS A 231 -1.53 16.94 7.49
CA HIS A 231 -0.66 16.53 8.59
C HIS A 231 -1.06 17.14 9.93
N ALA A 232 -1.69 18.33 9.93
CA ALA A 232 -2.14 18.98 11.15
C ALA A 232 -3.32 18.23 11.76
N ALA A 233 -4.32 17.89 10.94
CA ALA A 233 -5.45 17.08 11.37
C ALA A 233 -5.01 15.67 11.84
N MET A 234 -4.05 15.02 11.16
CA MET A 234 -3.48 13.74 11.63
C MET A 234 -2.79 13.88 12.99
N ALA A 235 -2.08 14.97 13.26
CA ALA A 235 -1.45 15.23 14.55
C ALA A 235 -2.49 15.46 15.67
N ASP A 236 -3.63 16.08 15.36
CA ASP A 236 -4.73 16.26 16.31
C ASP A 236 -5.43 14.94 16.64
N ILE A 237 -5.58 14.05 15.66
CA ILE A 237 -6.12 12.69 15.87
C ILE A 237 -5.18 11.85 16.75
N ALA A 238 -3.88 12.01 16.61
CA ALA A 238 -2.89 11.20 17.32
C ALA A 238 -2.72 11.58 18.81
N ARG A 239 -3.34 12.70 19.25
CA ARG A 239 -3.35 13.13 20.68
C ARG A 239 -4.48 12.52 21.47
#